data_60c5f8d733295f222ec3ca10e66d5bec
#
_entry.id   60c5f8d733295f222ec3ca10e66d5bec
#
_cell.length_a   1.000
_cell.length_b   1.000
_cell.length_c   1.000
_cell.angle_alpha   90.00
_cell.angle_beta   90.00
_cell.angle_gamma   90.00
#
_symmetry.space_group_name_H-M   'P 1'
#
loop_
_entity.id
_entity.type
_entity.pdbx_description
1 polymer ?
#
loop_
_entity_poly.entity_id
_entity_poly.type
_entity_poly.pdbx_seq_one_letter_code
_entity_poly.pdbx_strand_id
1 'polypeptide(L)'
;METEPGEKKHLFTNKQLWALLVPVVVEQILNSLMGTADTMMVSNVGSAAISAVSLVDSINVLVIQVFAALAAGGTIICSQYMGQKNTKNATDAAKQLIFIITAIAVVLTVVCVVFQIPLLHLIFGKVEAEVMINSEIYFLYTALSFPFIAVFNAGSSVFRAQENTRLPMTISVISNIMNIVGNAILIFGFHMGVAGAALSTLISRIFCAIVVMYFLRSPKEEICVRDYTKIRPDRHKIKMILALGIPTGIENGMFQFGKLAIQSTVSTLGTAAIAAQAMTNILENLNGIAAIGIGIGLMNVVGECIGAGRKDEAIYYTKKMCLVSEVVIIISCLLVFALTKPIIHLGGMSAESGRMCFFMMTWITIIKPIVWVPAFIPAYSMRAAGDVKFSMILSCTTMWLCRVTLCVVLCRVFGFGPIAVWIGMFSDWTLRGIFYTLRFHGRKWLNHKVIE
;
A
#
# COMPACT_ATOMS: atom_id res chain seq x y z
N MET A 1 41.21 17.79 16.32
CA MET A 1 39.89 18.20 16.79
C MET A 1 39.30 16.96 17.48
N GLU A 2 39.51 16.91 18.78
CA GLU A 2 39.06 15.81 19.64
C GLU A 2 37.54 15.89 19.76
N THR A 3 36.86 14.80 19.39
CA THR A 3 35.42 14.63 19.57
C THR A 3 35.15 14.37 21.05
N GLU A 4 34.22 15.14 21.64
CA GLU A 4 33.76 14.95 23.01
C GLU A 4 33.31 13.50 23.28
N PRO A 5 33.65 12.93 24.43
CA PRO A 5 33.23 11.57 24.81
C PRO A 5 31.80 11.61 25.34
N GLY A 6 30.79 11.33 24.47
CA GLY A 6 29.38 11.24 24.93
C GLY A 6 28.30 11.17 23.87
N GLU A 7 28.53 11.49 22.62
CA GLU A 7 27.50 11.30 21.59
C GLU A 7 27.41 9.81 21.18
N LYS A 8 26.34 9.15 21.59
CA LYS A 8 25.96 7.85 21.06
C LYS A 8 25.78 8.00 19.55
N LYS A 9 26.73 7.50 18.77
CA LYS A 9 26.70 7.57 17.31
C LYS A 9 25.47 6.78 16.82
N HIS A 10 24.43 7.49 16.41
CA HIS A 10 23.21 6.91 15.85
C HIS A 10 23.53 6.11 14.58
N LEU A 11 22.78 5.03 14.35
CA LEU A 11 22.94 4.18 13.16
C LEU A 11 22.74 4.98 11.87
N PHE A 12 21.74 5.86 11.86
CA PHE A 12 21.43 6.74 10.75
C PHE A 12 21.58 8.22 11.13
N THR A 13 22.24 8.97 10.27
CA THR A 13 22.23 10.43 10.33
C THR A 13 20.91 10.99 9.81
N ASN A 14 20.57 12.23 10.18
CA ASN A 14 19.36 12.88 9.65
C ASN A 14 19.36 12.95 8.12
N LYS A 15 20.53 13.19 7.51
CA LYS A 15 20.68 13.24 6.06
C LYS A 15 20.37 11.89 5.39
N GLN A 16 20.87 10.80 5.97
CA GLN A 16 20.56 9.43 5.49
C GLN A 16 19.10 9.11 5.64
N LEU A 17 18.47 9.43 6.78
CA LEU A 17 17.03 9.24 6.99
C LEU A 17 16.19 9.92 5.93
N TRP A 18 16.43 11.20 5.67
CA TRP A 18 15.70 11.93 4.63
C TRP A 18 15.98 11.39 3.23
N ALA A 19 17.21 11.01 2.94
CA ALA A 19 17.59 10.41 1.66
C ALA A 19 16.87 9.05 1.42
N LEU A 20 16.52 8.33 2.49
CA LEU A 20 15.78 7.08 2.43
C LEU A 20 14.26 7.32 2.35
N LEU A 21 13.73 8.26 3.13
CA LEU A 21 12.29 8.46 3.27
C LEU A 21 11.68 9.23 2.09
N VAL A 22 12.33 10.30 1.62
CA VAL A 22 11.77 11.17 0.58
C VAL A 22 11.45 10.40 -0.71
N PRO A 23 12.34 9.55 -1.26
CA PRO A 23 12.01 8.78 -2.45
C PRO A 23 10.80 7.85 -2.27
N VAL A 24 10.66 7.23 -1.09
CA VAL A 24 9.51 6.36 -0.81
C VAL A 24 8.21 7.15 -0.76
N VAL A 25 8.22 8.33 -0.13
CA VAL A 25 7.06 9.24 -0.11
C VAL A 25 6.68 9.68 -1.52
N VAL A 26 7.65 10.08 -2.34
CA VAL A 26 7.43 10.46 -3.74
C VAL A 26 6.85 9.30 -4.54
N GLU A 27 7.39 8.09 -4.37
CA GLU A 27 6.89 6.87 -5.02
C GLU A 27 5.41 6.62 -4.66
N GLN A 28 5.01 6.76 -3.39
CA GLN A 28 3.63 6.57 -2.96
C GLN A 28 2.68 7.62 -3.56
N ILE A 29 3.09 8.88 -3.60
CA ILE A 29 2.31 9.97 -4.22
C ILE A 29 2.11 9.69 -5.71
N LEU A 30 3.17 9.32 -6.42
CA LEU A 30 3.11 9.04 -7.86
C LEU A 30 2.22 7.84 -8.18
N ASN A 31 2.30 6.76 -7.39
CA ASN A 31 1.46 5.58 -7.58
C ASN A 31 -0.04 5.91 -7.39
N SER A 32 -0.36 6.80 -6.46
CA SER A 32 -1.74 7.26 -6.25
C SER A 32 -2.24 8.14 -7.39
N LEU A 33 -1.40 9.06 -7.88
CA LEU A 33 -1.74 9.93 -9.01
C LEU A 33 -1.95 9.13 -10.31
N MET A 34 -1.14 8.09 -10.52
CA MET A 34 -1.27 7.21 -11.69
C MET A 34 -2.64 6.54 -11.76
N GLY A 35 -3.13 5.95 -10.66
CA GLY A 35 -4.46 5.32 -10.65
C GLY A 35 -5.58 6.31 -11.01
N THR A 36 -5.44 7.56 -10.58
CA THR A 36 -6.38 8.63 -10.94
C THR A 36 -6.29 8.98 -12.43
N ALA A 37 -5.07 9.09 -12.98
CA ALA A 37 -4.85 9.38 -14.40
C ALA A 37 -5.41 8.28 -15.31
N ASP A 38 -5.17 7.01 -14.96
CA ASP A 38 -5.71 5.86 -15.72
C ASP A 38 -7.23 5.90 -15.79
N THR A 39 -7.89 6.12 -14.65
CA THR A 39 -9.35 6.22 -14.59
C THR A 39 -9.87 7.38 -15.44
N MET A 40 -9.22 8.55 -15.39
CA MET A 40 -9.59 9.70 -16.21
C MET A 40 -9.42 9.44 -17.71
N MET A 41 -8.37 8.73 -18.12
CA MET A 41 -8.14 8.42 -19.54
C MET A 41 -9.17 7.42 -20.05
N VAL A 42 -9.50 6.40 -19.27
CA VAL A 42 -10.52 5.41 -19.62
C VAL A 42 -11.93 6.03 -19.65
N SER A 43 -12.19 7.08 -18.87
CA SER A 43 -13.48 7.76 -18.86
C SER A 43 -13.88 8.32 -20.23
N ASN A 44 -12.92 8.63 -21.08
CA ASN A 44 -13.17 9.10 -22.44
C ASN A 44 -13.61 7.98 -23.40
N VAL A 45 -13.46 6.71 -23.02
CA VAL A 45 -13.89 5.56 -23.85
C VAL A 45 -15.39 5.30 -23.72
N GLY A 46 -15.96 5.53 -22.53
CA GLY A 46 -17.39 5.37 -22.27
C GLY A 46 -17.69 4.84 -20.86
N SER A 47 -18.96 4.89 -20.48
CA SER A 47 -19.43 4.48 -19.16
C SER A 47 -19.24 2.99 -18.88
N ALA A 48 -19.45 2.14 -19.89
CA ALA A 48 -19.22 0.70 -19.79
C ALA A 48 -17.74 0.37 -19.55
N ALA A 49 -16.83 1.11 -20.19
CA ALA A 49 -15.40 0.95 -20.01
C ALA A 49 -14.95 1.32 -18.59
N ILE A 50 -15.42 2.46 -18.05
CA ILE A 50 -15.12 2.87 -16.66
C ILE A 50 -15.63 1.82 -15.68
N SER A 51 -16.87 1.35 -15.86
CA SER A 51 -17.47 0.34 -14.99
C SER A 51 -16.67 -0.94 -14.99
N ALA A 52 -16.28 -1.42 -16.17
CA ALA A 52 -15.46 -2.63 -16.32
C ALA A 52 -14.11 -2.50 -15.62
N VAL A 53 -13.38 -1.40 -15.87
CA VAL A 53 -12.06 -1.16 -15.25
C VAL A 53 -12.20 -1.06 -13.73
N SER A 54 -13.18 -0.32 -13.22
CA SER A 54 -13.41 -0.17 -11.77
C SER A 54 -13.72 -1.49 -11.08
N LEU A 55 -14.54 -2.35 -11.72
CA LEU A 55 -14.83 -3.69 -11.19
C LEU A 55 -13.58 -4.56 -11.12
N VAL A 56 -12.84 -4.64 -12.21
CA VAL A 56 -11.61 -5.46 -12.28
C VAL A 56 -10.53 -4.93 -11.37
N ASP A 57 -10.39 -3.62 -11.22
CA ASP A 57 -9.40 -3.01 -10.33
C ASP A 57 -9.66 -3.37 -8.86
N SER A 58 -10.88 -3.63 -8.47
CA SER A 58 -11.17 -4.14 -7.13
C SER A 58 -10.50 -5.50 -6.86
N ILE A 59 -10.43 -6.37 -7.87
CA ILE A 59 -9.71 -7.64 -7.81
C ILE A 59 -8.19 -7.40 -7.87
N ASN A 60 -7.73 -6.56 -8.78
CA ASN A 60 -6.33 -6.24 -8.95
C ASN A 60 -5.72 -5.69 -7.66
N VAL A 61 -6.42 -4.80 -6.96
CA VAL A 61 -5.97 -4.25 -5.67
C VAL A 61 -5.77 -5.35 -4.63
N LEU A 62 -6.71 -6.32 -4.53
CA LEU A 62 -6.56 -7.45 -3.61
C LEU A 62 -5.30 -8.26 -3.89
N VAL A 63 -5.06 -8.60 -5.16
CA VAL A 63 -3.89 -9.39 -5.58
C VAL A 63 -2.59 -8.63 -5.35
N ILE A 64 -2.55 -7.34 -5.71
CA ILE A 64 -1.37 -6.49 -5.50
C ILE A 64 -1.07 -6.34 -4.00
N GLN A 65 -2.08 -6.24 -3.13
CA GLN A 65 -1.89 -6.19 -1.69
C GLN A 65 -1.29 -7.47 -1.10
N VAL A 66 -1.60 -8.64 -1.69
CA VAL A 66 -0.93 -9.91 -1.32
C VAL A 66 0.56 -9.84 -1.66
N PHE A 67 0.91 -9.39 -2.87
CA PHE A 67 2.32 -9.25 -3.26
C PHE A 67 3.06 -8.22 -2.41
N ALA A 68 2.42 -7.09 -2.11
CA ALA A 68 2.99 -6.05 -1.24
C ALA A 68 3.24 -6.58 0.19
N ALA A 69 2.33 -7.41 0.72
CA ALA A 69 2.48 -8.03 2.03
C ALA A 69 3.65 -9.03 2.08
N LEU A 70 3.77 -9.88 1.05
CA LEU A 70 4.91 -10.81 0.93
C LEU A 70 6.24 -10.07 0.78
N ALA A 71 6.24 -9.02 -0.05
CA ALA A 71 7.38 -8.14 -0.24
C ALA A 71 7.80 -7.46 1.07
N ALA A 72 6.84 -6.97 1.86
CA ALA A 72 7.11 -6.40 3.19
C ALA A 72 7.76 -7.41 4.14
N GLY A 73 7.30 -8.66 4.13
CA GLY A 73 7.94 -9.74 4.88
C GLY A 73 9.42 -9.94 4.49
N GLY A 74 9.70 -9.92 3.18
CA GLY A 74 11.05 -9.98 2.65
C GLY A 74 11.90 -8.76 3.03
N THR A 75 11.33 -7.56 2.95
CA THR A 75 11.99 -6.32 3.39
C THR A 75 12.48 -6.44 4.84
N ILE A 76 11.62 -6.89 5.74
CA ILE A 76 11.94 -7.02 7.18
C ILE A 76 13.13 -7.96 7.37
N ILE A 77 13.12 -9.13 6.74
CA ILE A 77 14.19 -10.12 6.86
C ILE A 77 15.51 -9.60 6.29
N CYS A 78 15.45 -9.03 5.08
CA CYS A 78 16.64 -8.47 4.44
C CYS A 78 17.21 -7.30 5.26
N SER A 79 16.39 -6.37 5.76
CA SER A 79 16.84 -5.24 6.59
C SER A 79 17.45 -5.71 7.91
N GLN A 80 16.90 -6.75 8.54
CA GLN A 80 17.49 -7.30 9.78
C GLN A 80 18.85 -7.95 9.51
N TYR A 81 19.01 -8.72 8.41
CA TYR A 81 20.32 -9.26 8.03
C TYR A 81 21.32 -8.17 7.65
N MET A 82 20.87 -7.09 7.00
CA MET A 82 21.72 -5.93 6.71
C MET A 82 22.19 -5.27 8.01
N GLY A 83 21.30 -5.11 9.00
CA GLY A 83 21.66 -4.61 10.33
C GLY A 83 22.71 -5.47 11.05
N GLN A 84 22.69 -6.81 10.84
CA GLN A 84 23.75 -7.73 11.31
C GLN A 84 25.02 -7.67 10.47
N LYS A 85 25.05 -6.88 9.38
CA LYS A 85 26.13 -6.88 8.37
C LYS A 85 26.35 -8.26 7.72
N ASN A 86 25.32 -9.08 7.67
CA ASN A 86 25.33 -10.42 7.08
C ASN A 86 24.73 -10.40 5.67
N THR A 87 25.48 -9.81 4.74
CA THR A 87 25.07 -9.65 3.33
C THR A 87 24.82 -10.97 2.61
N LYS A 88 25.51 -12.05 3.03
CA LYS A 88 25.27 -13.39 2.47
C LYS A 88 23.86 -13.88 2.76
N ASN A 89 23.44 -13.86 4.02
CA ASN A 89 22.09 -14.28 4.41
C ASN A 89 21.03 -13.33 3.87
N ALA A 90 21.31 -12.02 3.79
CA ALA A 90 20.43 -11.05 3.14
C ALA A 90 20.23 -11.38 1.66
N THR A 91 21.32 -11.69 0.92
CA THR A 91 21.24 -12.09 -0.49
C THR A 91 20.47 -13.39 -0.68
N ASP A 92 20.68 -14.37 0.19
CA ASP A 92 19.94 -15.63 0.12
C ASP A 92 18.46 -15.43 0.45
N ALA A 93 18.12 -14.58 1.42
CA ALA A 93 16.73 -14.20 1.71
C ALA A 93 16.08 -13.47 0.54
N ALA A 94 16.79 -12.57 -0.13
CA ALA A 94 16.32 -11.87 -1.33
C ALA A 94 16.05 -12.85 -2.47
N LYS A 95 16.89 -13.85 -2.69
CA LYS A 95 16.65 -14.92 -3.68
C LYS A 95 15.38 -15.69 -3.36
N GLN A 96 15.17 -16.08 -2.11
CA GLN A 96 13.98 -16.80 -1.68
C GLN A 96 12.71 -15.95 -1.79
N LEU A 97 12.80 -14.66 -1.51
CA LEU A 97 11.70 -13.72 -1.70
C LEU A 97 11.28 -13.65 -3.17
N ILE A 98 12.22 -13.42 -4.07
CA ILE A 98 11.96 -13.35 -5.52
C ILE A 98 11.35 -14.66 -6.00
N PHE A 99 11.89 -15.79 -5.56
CA PHE A 99 11.39 -17.12 -5.93
C PHE A 99 9.95 -17.33 -5.50
N ILE A 100 9.65 -17.15 -4.20
CA ILE A 100 8.33 -17.47 -3.66
C ILE A 100 7.24 -16.50 -4.18
N ILE A 101 7.56 -15.21 -4.29
CA ILE A 101 6.59 -14.22 -4.76
C ILE A 101 6.28 -14.45 -6.25
N THR A 102 7.29 -14.80 -7.06
CA THR A 102 7.11 -15.13 -8.47
C THR A 102 6.30 -16.42 -8.63
N ALA A 103 6.60 -17.45 -7.85
CA ALA A 103 5.86 -18.72 -7.87
C ALA A 103 4.37 -18.50 -7.53
N ILE A 104 4.08 -17.77 -6.47
CA ILE A 104 2.70 -17.43 -6.08
C ILE A 104 2.02 -16.61 -7.18
N ALA A 105 2.72 -15.62 -7.75
CA ALA A 105 2.18 -14.78 -8.80
C ALA A 105 1.86 -15.57 -10.08
N VAL A 106 2.73 -16.49 -10.48
CA VAL A 106 2.49 -17.37 -11.64
C VAL A 106 1.28 -18.28 -11.40
N VAL A 107 1.18 -18.89 -10.21
CA VAL A 107 0.02 -19.72 -9.85
C VAL A 107 -1.27 -18.90 -9.89
N LEU A 108 -1.27 -17.72 -9.28
CA LEU A 108 -2.43 -16.81 -9.33
C LEU A 108 -2.78 -16.39 -10.76
N THR A 109 -1.79 -16.09 -11.58
CA THR A 109 -2.00 -15.77 -13.01
C THR A 109 -2.68 -16.92 -13.73
N VAL A 110 -2.16 -18.12 -13.58
CA VAL A 110 -2.74 -19.32 -14.24
C VAL A 110 -4.19 -19.54 -13.77
N VAL A 111 -4.45 -19.45 -12.47
CA VAL A 111 -5.81 -19.58 -11.93
C VAL A 111 -6.72 -18.47 -12.48
N CYS A 112 -6.28 -17.22 -12.46
CA CYS A 112 -7.07 -16.10 -12.94
C CYS A 112 -7.36 -16.18 -14.44
N VAL A 113 -6.40 -16.61 -15.25
CA VAL A 113 -6.56 -16.72 -16.71
C VAL A 113 -7.42 -17.94 -17.08
N VAL A 114 -7.19 -19.10 -16.46
CA VAL A 114 -7.97 -20.33 -16.74
C VAL A 114 -9.42 -20.19 -16.28
N PHE A 115 -9.64 -19.61 -15.12
CA PHE A 115 -10.97 -19.42 -14.53
C PHE A 115 -11.52 -18.00 -14.70
N GLN A 116 -11.02 -17.24 -15.67
CA GLN A 116 -11.38 -15.83 -15.90
C GLN A 116 -12.90 -15.62 -15.96
N ILE A 117 -13.59 -16.31 -16.86
CA ILE A 117 -15.03 -16.14 -17.08
C ILE A 117 -15.83 -16.55 -15.85
N PRO A 118 -15.65 -17.77 -15.27
CA PRO A 118 -16.35 -18.16 -14.04
C PRO A 118 -16.09 -17.21 -12.87
N LEU A 119 -14.86 -16.72 -12.71
CA LEU A 119 -14.49 -15.78 -11.64
C LEU A 119 -15.22 -14.45 -11.77
N LEU A 120 -15.23 -13.85 -12.96
CA LEU A 120 -15.91 -12.57 -13.18
C LEU A 120 -17.42 -12.70 -13.00
N HIS A 121 -18.04 -13.78 -13.50
CA HIS A 121 -19.46 -14.03 -13.29
C HIS A 121 -19.81 -14.32 -11.82
N LEU A 122 -18.95 -15.02 -11.09
CA LEU A 122 -19.14 -15.30 -9.67
C LEU A 122 -19.07 -14.02 -8.82
N ILE A 123 -18.11 -13.12 -9.13
CA ILE A 123 -17.86 -11.92 -8.34
C ILE A 123 -18.84 -10.80 -8.70
N PHE A 124 -19.11 -10.58 -9.99
CA PHE A 124 -19.88 -9.44 -10.46
C PHE A 124 -21.34 -9.82 -10.79
N GLY A 125 -21.67 -11.08 -10.86
CA GLY A 125 -23.02 -11.56 -11.12
C GLY A 125 -23.53 -11.13 -12.50
N LYS A 126 -24.74 -10.55 -12.55
CA LYS A 126 -25.37 -10.07 -13.79
C LYS A 126 -25.07 -8.57 -13.97
N VAL A 127 -24.06 -8.26 -14.76
CA VAL A 127 -23.79 -6.93 -15.27
C VAL A 127 -24.19 -6.85 -16.76
N GLU A 128 -24.25 -5.65 -17.31
CA GLU A 128 -24.49 -5.44 -18.74
C GLU A 128 -23.45 -6.20 -19.59
N ALA A 129 -23.87 -6.76 -20.72
CA ALA A 129 -23.00 -7.58 -21.57
C ALA A 129 -21.74 -6.83 -22.03
N GLU A 130 -21.86 -5.56 -22.35
CA GLU A 130 -20.73 -4.72 -22.76
C GLU A 130 -19.73 -4.52 -21.62
N VAL A 131 -20.21 -4.32 -20.39
CA VAL A 131 -19.36 -4.22 -19.18
C VAL A 131 -18.63 -5.52 -18.94
N MET A 132 -19.29 -6.68 -19.09
CA MET A 132 -18.66 -7.98 -18.91
C MET A 132 -17.56 -8.22 -19.95
N ILE A 133 -17.81 -7.96 -21.23
CA ILE A 133 -16.80 -8.13 -22.30
C ILE A 133 -15.58 -7.25 -22.03
N ASN A 134 -15.78 -6.00 -21.68
CA ASN A 134 -14.69 -5.09 -21.35
C ASN A 134 -13.92 -5.56 -20.08
N SER A 135 -14.64 -6.10 -19.09
CA SER A 135 -14.03 -6.67 -17.88
C SER A 135 -13.17 -7.90 -18.19
N GLU A 136 -13.62 -8.78 -19.08
CA GLU A 136 -12.86 -9.94 -19.51
C GLU A 136 -11.56 -9.51 -20.19
N ILE A 137 -11.62 -8.57 -21.13
CA ILE A 137 -10.45 -8.07 -21.84
C ILE A 137 -9.46 -7.43 -20.86
N TYR A 138 -9.95 -6.53 -20.00
CA TYR A 138 -9.09 -5.81 -19.05
C TYR A 138 -8.46 -6.77 -18.02
N PHE A 139 -9.24 -7.71 -17.51
CA PHE A 139 -8.77 -8.69 -16.52
C PHE A 139 -7.72 -9.64 -17.10
N LEU A 140 -7.85 -10.06 -18.36
CA LEU A 140 -6.86 -10.92 -19.00
C LEU A 140 -5.47 -10.28 -19.01
N TYR A 141 -5.37 -9.04 -19.52
CA TYR A 141 -4.08 -8.34 -19.58
C TYR A 141 -3.53 -8.00 -18.20
N THR A 142 -4.39 -7.60 -17.25
CA THR A 142 -3.96 -7.29 -15.89
C THR A 142 -3.52 -8.54 -15.13
N ALA A 143 -4.19 -9.68 -15.31
CA ALA A 143 -3.78 -10.96 -14.75
C ALA A 143 -2.43 -11.44 -15.30
N LEU A 144 -2.19 -11.29 -16.61
CA LEU A 144 -0.89 -11.58 -17.23
C LEU A 144 0.23 -10.69 -16.67
N SER A 145 -0.09 -9.53 -16.14
CA SER A 145 0.89 -8.62 -15.55
C SER A 145 1.26 -8.95 -14.09
N PHE A 146 0.55 -9.84 -13.40
CA PHE A 146 0.79 -10.16 -11.99
C PHE A 146 2.21 -10.66 -11.69
N PRO A 147 2.83 -11.55 -12.47
CA PRO A 147 4.20 -11.97 -12.20
C PRO A 147 5.19 -10.80 -12.25
N PHE A 148 4.98 -9.86 -13.16
CA PHE A 148 5.86 -8.71 -13.33
C PHE A 148 5.74 -7.71 -12.18
N ILE A 149 4.53 -7.37 -11.75
CA ILE A 149 4.34 -6.50 -10.58
C ILE A 149 4.83 -7.16 -9.29
N ALA A 150 4.68 -8.49 -9.15
CA ALA A 150 5.19 -9.24 -8.02
C ALA A 150 6.72 -9.20 -7.94
N VAL A 151 7.40 -9.42 -9.07
CA VAL A 151 8.87 -9.31 -9.20
C VAL A 151 9.33 -7.89 -8.89
N PHE A 152 8.64 -6.88 -9.40
CA PHE A 152 8.96 -5.48 -9.10
C PHE A 152 8.81 -5.18 -7.60
N ASN A 153 7.74 -5.65 -6.95
CA ASN A 153 7.56 -5.47 -5.51
C ASN A 153 8.66 -6.16 -4.71
N ALA A 154 9.06 -7.38 -5.08
CA ALA A 154 10.15 -8.10 -4.44
C ALA A 154 11.49 -7.36 -4.61
N GLY A 155 11.83 -6.96 -5.84
CA GLY A 155 13.06 -6.23 -6.13
C GLY A 155 13.13 -4.87 -5.42
N SER A 156 12.03 -4.11 -5.44
CA SER A 156 11.93 -2.83 -4.72
C SER A 156 12.11 -3.01 -3.22
N SER A 157 11.57 -4.08 -2.65
CA SER A 157 11.78 -4.47 -1.25
C SER A 157 13.26 -4.68 -0.93
N VAL A 158 13.97 -5.40 -1.77
CA VAL A 158 15.40 -5.67 -1.59
C VAL A 158 16.21 -4.38 -1.69
N PHE A 159 15.90 -3.51 -2.67
CA PHE A 159 16.56 -2.21 -2.78
C PHE A 159 16.31 -1.31 -1.57
N ARG A 160 15.09 -1.28 -1.04
CA ARG A 160 14.78 -0.53 0.18
C ARG A 160 15.54 -1.09 1.38
N ALA A 161 15.69 -2.41 1.49
CA ALA A 161 16.42 -3.06 2.58
C ALA A 161 17.93 -2.74 2.59
N GLN A 162 18.51 -2.36 1.45
CA GLN A 162 19.90 -1.90 1.34
C GLN A 162 20.01 -0.36 1.20
N GLU A 163 19.05 0.39 1.74
CA GLU A 163 18.99 1.86 1.76
C GLU A 163 18.88 2.54 0.37
N ASN A 164 18.81 1.78 -0.71
CA ASN A 164 18.69 2.33 -2.07
C ASN A 164 17.23 2.53 -2.47
N THR A 165 16.56 3.53 -1.90
CA THR A 165 15.15 3.84 -2.20
C THR A 165 14.97 4.69 -3.47
N ARG A 166 16.05 5.28 -3.98
CA ARG A 166 15.99 6.12 -5.19
C ARG A 166 15.72 5.31 -6.45
N LEU A 167 16.27 4.11 -6.53
CA LEU A 167 16.12 3.28 -7.73
C LEU A 167 14.67 2.81 -7.93
N PRO A 168 13.97 2.22 -6.95
CA PRO A 168 12.55 1.89 -7.08
C PRO A 168 11.69 3.11 -7.43
N MET A 169 11.94 4.27 -6.80
CA MET A 169 11.24 5.51 -7.12
C MET A 169 11.47 5.90 -8.60
N THR A 170 12.70 5.90 -9.06
CA THR A 170 13.03 6.27 -10.45
C THR A 170 12.35 5.32 -11.45
N ILE A 171 12.36 4.02 -11.19
CA ILE A 171 11.67 3.03 -12.02
C ILE A 171 10.16 3.31 -12.04
N SER A 172 9.55 3.60 -10.89
CA SER A 172 8.13 3.95 -10.79
C SER A 172 7.79 5.23 -11.57
N VAL A 173 8.62 6.27 -11.48
CA VAL A 173 8.43 7.51 -12.26
C VAL A 173 8.41 7.22 -13.76
N ILE A 174 9.41 6.51 -14.25
CA ILE A 174 9.53 6.19 -15.68
C ILE A 174 8.35 5.32 -16.12
N SER A 175 7.99 4.32 -15.32
CA SER A 175 6.86 3.43 -15.59
C SER A 175 5.54 4.18 -15.65
N ASN A 176 5.31 5.14 -14.76
CA ASN A 176 4.11 5.97 -14.75
C ASN A 176 4.02 6.86 -16.01
N ILE A 177 5.13 7.46 -16.41
CA ILE A 177 5.20 8.21 -17.67
C ILE A 177 4.93 7.29 -18.86
N MET A 178 5.55 6.11 -18.90
CA MET A 178 5.32 5.13 -19.96
C MET A 178 3.86 4.70 -20.02
N ASN A 179 3.22 4.48 -18.88
CA ASN A 179 1.83 4.09 -18.81
C ASN A 179 0.90 5.20 -19.35
N ILE A 180 1.09 6.46 -18.91
CA ILE A 180 0.30 7.60 -19.39
C ILE A 180 0.47 7.80 -20.90
N VAL A 181 1.71 7.78 -21.39
CA VAL A 181 2.01 7.90 -22.83
C VAL A 181 1.45 6.72 -23.59
N GLY A 182 1.62 5.50 -23.08
CA GLY A 182 1.06 4.28 -23.67
C GLY A 182 -0.46 4.31 -23.74
N ASN A 183 -1.13 4.74 -22.69
CA ASN A 183 -2.59 4.96 -22.67
C ASN A 183 -2.98 5.97 -23.75
N ALA A 184 -2.28 7.10 -23.84
CA ALA A 184 -2.58 8.12 -24.85
C ALA A 184 -2.46 7.57 -26.27
N ILE A 185 -1.40 6.83 -26.56
CA ILE A 185 -1.17 6.24 -27.89
C ILE A 185 -2.18 5.12 -28.18
N LEU A 186 -2.41 4.19 -27.26
CA LEU A 186 -3.21 2.99 -27.51
C LEU A 186 -4.72 3.29 -27.44
N ILE A 187 -5.17 4.17 -26.53
CA ILE A 187 -6.59 4.53 -26.40
C ILE A 187 -6.99 5.53 -27.49
N PHE A 188 -6.25 6.63 -27.64
CA PHE A 188 -6.64 7.72 -28.54
C PHE A 188 -6.05 7.58 -29.94
N GLY A 189 -4.80 7.04 -30.09
CA GLY A 189 -4.16 6.86 -31.38
C GLY A 189 -4.65 5.60 -32.12
N PHE A 190 -4.62 4.46 -31.45
CA PHE A 190 -5.04 3.17 -32.05
C PHE A 190 -6.51 2.81 -31.78
N HIS A 191 -7.25 3.61 -30.99
CA HIS A 191 -8.65 3.38 -30.64
C HIS A 191 -8.91 1.99 -30.01
N MET A 192 -7.96 1.48 -29.24
CA MET A 192 -8.07 0.15 -28.62
C MET A 192 -9.00 0.13 -27.38
N GLY A 193 -9.50 1.26 -26.93
CA GLY A 193 -10.40 1.34 -25.79
C GLY A 193 -9.80 0.75 -24.51
N VAL A 194 -10.56 -0.10 -23.82
CA VAL A 194 -10.14 -0.76 -22.57
C VAL A 194 -8.91 -1.66 -22.77
N ALA A 195 -8.80 -2.35 -23.91
CA ALA A 195 -7.65 -3.17 -24.22
C ALA A 195 -6.36 -2.35 -24.29
N GLY A 196 -6.44 -1.11 -24.79
CA GLY A 196 -5.28 -0.20 -24.84
C GLY A 196 -4.78 0.18 -23.45
N ALA A 197 -5.66 0.51 -22.51
CA ALA A 197 -5.30 0.79 -21.13
C ALA A 197 -4.65 -0.43 -20.44
N ALA A 198 -5.24 -1.61 -20.62
CA ALA A 198 -4.75 -2.85 -20.06
C ALA A 198 -3.37 -3.25 -20.60
N LEU A 199 -3.17 -3.10 -21.91
CA LEU A 199 -1.90 -3.40 -22.59
C LEU A 199 -0.80 -2.43 -22.16
N SER A 200 -1.11 -1.14 -22.04
CA SER A 200 -0.17 -0.13 -21.53
C SER A 200 0.29 -0.45 -20.11
N THR A 201 -0.62 -0.86 -19.24
CA THR A 201 -0.32 -1.30 -17.88
C THR A 201 0.58 -2.55 -17.89
N LEU A 202 0.29 -3.52 -18.73
CA LEU A 202 1.11 -4.74 -18.88
C LEU A 202 2.54 -4.39 -19.29
N ILE A 203 2.71 -3.57 -20.34
CA ILE A 203 4.03 -3.15 -20.84
C ILE A 203 4.82 -2.42 -19.75
N SER A 204 4.18 -1.49 -19.03
CA SER A 204 4.82 -0.74 -17.96
C SER A 204 5.28 -1.65 -16.82
N ARG A 205 4.50 -2.66 -16.45
CA ARG A 205 4.86 -3.64 -15.41
C ARG A 205 5.99 -4.57 -15.86
N ILE A 206 6.00 -5.00 -17.13
CA ILE A 206 7.12 -5.75 -17.71
C ILE A 206 8.41 -4.94 -17.65
N PHE A 207 8.35 -3.66 -18.03
CA PHE A 207 9.49 -2.75 -17.92
C PHE A 207 10.02 -2.67 -16.49
N CYS A 208 9.14 -2.46 -15.50
CA CYS A 208 9.51 -2.42 -14.08
C CYS A 208 10.26 -3.68 -13.64
N ALA A 209 9.72 -4.86 -13.99
CA ALA A 209 10.31 -6.14 -13.64
C ALA A 209 11.70 -6.33 -14.26
N ILE A 210 11.84 -6.05 -15.53
CA ILE A 210 13.12 -6.20 -16.25
C ILE A 210 14.17 -5.26 -15.64
N VAL A 211 13.83 -4.01 -15.46
CA VAL A 211 14.78 -3.00 -14.98
C VAL A 211 15.21 -3.27 -13.52
N VAL A 212 14.29 -3.60 -12.65
CA VAL A 212 14.63 -3.92 -11.25
C VAL A 212 15.52 -5.14 -11.14
N MET A 213 15.24 -6.19 -11.95
CA MET A 213 16.05 -7.40 -11.98
C MET A 213 17.42 -7.18 -12.62
N TYR A 214 17.51 -6.31 -13.62
CA TYR A 214 18.78 -5.91 -14.22
C TYR A 214 19.70 -5.25 -13.17
N PHE A 215 19.19 -4.28 -12.42
CA PHE A 215 19.98 -3.59 -11.40
C PHE A 215 20.32 -4.48 -10.20
N LEU A 216 19.46 -5.45 -9.82
CA LEU A 216 19.78 -6.42 -8.76
C LEU A 216 20.96 -7.35 -9.10
N ARG A 217 21.33 -7.48 -10.37
CA ARG A 217 22.53 -8.23 -10.80
C ARG A 217 23.83 -7.42 -10.66
N SER A 218 23.72 -6.12 -10.41
CA SER A 218 24.89 -5.25 -10.34
C SER A 218 25.78 -5.60 -9.14
N PRO A 219 27.09 -5.81 -9.37
CA PRO A 219 28.04 -6.08 -8.28
C PRO A 219 28.28 -4.87 -7.36
N LYS A 220 27.73 -3.71 -7.69
CA LYS A 220 27.81 -2.49 -6.88
C LYS A 220 26.83 -2.50 -5.70
N GLU A 221 25.81 -3.35 -5.78
CA GLU A 221 24.80 -3.48 -4.74
C GLU A 221 25.26 -4.46 -3.67
N GLU A 222 24.97 -4.17 -2.40
CA GLU A 222 25.34 -5.05 -1.27
C GLU A 222 24.62 -6.40 -1.34
N ILE A 223 23.32 -6.37 -1.70
CA ILE A 223 22.53 -7.56 -2.01
C ILE A 223 22.50 -7.72 -3.53
N CYS A 224 23.33 -8.63 -4.03
CA CYS A 224 23.46 -8.89 -5.47
C CYS A 224 22.92 -10.28 -5.82
N VAL A 225 21.88 -10.34 -6.66
CA VAL A 225 21.27 -11.60 -7.12
C VAL A 225 21.63 -11.80 -8.59
N ARG A 226 22.55 -12.73 -8.90
CA ARG A 226 23.06 -12.97 -10.26
C ARG A 226 22.36 -14.12 -10.98
N ASP A 227 22.10 -15.22 -10.26
CA ASP A 227 21.62 -16.47 -10.84
C ASP A 227 20.14 -16.73 -10.49
N TYR A 228 19.22 -16.12 -11.22
CA TYR A 228 17.78 -16.28 -11.00
C TYR A 228 17.27 -17.70 -11.32
N THR A 229 17.91 -18.38 -12.27
CA THR A 229 17.49 -19.72 -12.73
C THR A 229 18.00 -20.86 -11.84
N LYS A 230 18.99 -20.60 -10.99
CA LYS A 230 19.62 -21.61 -10.12
C LYS A 230 19.19 -21.48 -8.65
N ILE A 231 18.12 -20.73 -8.36
CA ILE A 231 17.64 -20.58 -7.00
C ILE A 231 17.06 -21.91 -6.52
N ARG A 232 17.69 -22.48 -5.48
CA ARG A 232 17.17 -23.68 -4.81
C ARG A 232 16.26 -23.23 -3.67
N PRO A 233 15.03 -23.79 -3.57
CA PRO A 233 14.11 -23.47 -2.48
C PRO A 233 14.71 -23.80 -1.11
N ASP A 234 14.84 -22.80 -0.26
CA ASP A 234 15.19 -22.96 1.15
C ASP A 234 13.92 -22.84 2.00
N ARG A 235 13.46 -23.99 2.48
CA ARG A 235 12.21 -24.09 3.26
C ARG A 235 12.25 -23.22 4.52
N HIS A 236 13.41 -23.07 5.16
CA HIS A 236 13.53 -22.28 6.38
C HIS A 236 13.30 -20.78 6.09
N LYS A 237 14.03 -20.24 5.13
CA LYS A 237 13.91 -18.82 4.73
C LYS A 237 12.55 -18.50 4.13
N ILE A 238 11.99 -19.40 3.31
CA ILE A 238 10.62 -19.25 2.77
C ILE A 238 9.61 -19.20 3.91
N LYS A 239 9.72 -20.10 4.90
CA LYS A 239 8.83 -20.09 6.08
C LYS A 239 8.92 -18.79 6.87
N MET A 240 10.13 -18.23 7.03
CA MET A 240 10.32 -16.93 7.68
C MET A 240 9.61 -15.80 6.93
N ILE A 241 9.77 -15.74 5.60
CA ILE A 241 9.12 -14.73 4.74
C ILE A 241 7.59 -14.87 4.85
N LEU A 242 7.07 -16.09 4.72
CA LEU A 242 5.63 -16.35 4.80
C LEU A 242 5.06 -16.09 6.20
N ALA A 243 5.83 -16.35 7.26
CA ALA A 243 5.39 -16.07 8.63
C ALA A 243 5.17 -14.58 8.91
N LEU A 244 5.84 -13.69 8.17
CA LEU A 244 5.64 -12.24 8.22
C LEU A 244 4.65 -11.77 7.16
N GLY A 245 4.73 -12.32 5.95
CA GLY A 245 3.92 -11.90 4.82
C GLY A 245 2.46 -12.33 4.92
N ILE A 246 2.17 -13.57 5.35
CA ILE A 246 0.80 -14.08 5.42
C ILE A 246 -0.07 -13.26 6.41
N PRO A 247 0.35 -13.01 7.67
CA PRO A 247 -0.45 -12.18 8.57
C PRO A 247 -0.71 -10.77 8.01
N THR A 248 0.30 -10.16 7.40
CA THR A 248 0.15 -8.85 6.74
C THR A 248 -0.80 -8.92 5.55
N GLY A 249 -0.74 -10.00 4.77
CA GLY A 249 -1.67 -10.24 3.65
C GLY A 249 -3.12 -10.43 4.11
N ILE A 250 -3.34 -11.18 5.18
CA ILE A 250 -4.66 -11.35 5.80
C ILE A 250 -5.18 -10.00 6.30
N GLU A 251 -4.36 -9.21 6.98
CA GLU A 251 -4.72 -7.87 7.45
C GLU A 251 -5.17 -6.98 6.27
N ASN A 252 -4.39 -6.91 5.20
CA ASN A 252 -4.71 -6.14 4.01
C ASN A 252 -5.99 -6.63 3.32
N GLY A 253 -6.16 -7.95 3.18
CA GLY A 253 -7.36 -8.56 2.59
C GLY A 253 -8.61 -8.25 3.40
N MET A 254 -8.58 -8.46 4.71
CA MET A 254 -9.70 -8.18 5.61
C MET A 254 -10.07 -6.69 5.60
N PHE A 255 -9.07 -5.80 5.44
CA PHE A 255 -9.29 -4.38 5.28
C PHE A 255 -10.05 -4.05 3.98
N GLN A 256 -9.71 -4.68 2.86
CA GLN A 256 -10.42 -4.51 1.59
C GLN A 256 -11.86 -5.05 1.66
N PHE A 257 -12.07 -6.22 2.24
CA PHE A 257 -13.43 -6.73 2.48
C PHE A 257 -14.26 -5.82 3.37
N GLY A 258 -13.65 -5.25 4.41
CA GLY A 258 -14.32 -4.25 5.26
C GLY A 258 -14.73 -3.00 4.50
N LYS A 259 -13.88 -2.49 3.59
CA LYS A 259 -14.24 -1.38 2.70
C LYS A 259 -15.43 -1.70 1.80
N LEU A 260 -15.49 -2.92 1.24
CA LEU A 260 -16.63 -3.37 0.43
C LEU A 260 -17.92 -3.43 1.24
N ALA A 261 -17.87 -3.94 2.47
CA ALA A 261 -19.04 -3.97 3.36
C ALA A 261 -19.55 -2.56 3.69
N ILE A 262 -18.66 -1.61 3.93
CA ILE A 262 -19.00 -0.19 4.14
C ILE A 262 -19.61 0.40 2.88
N GLN A 263 -19.01 0.16 1.71
CA GLN A 263 -19.52 0.64 0.43
C GLN A 263 -20.94 0.13 0.14
N SER A 264 -21.20 -1.15 0.43
CA SER A 264 -22.54 -1.73 0.34
C SER A 264 -23.55 -1.04 1.27
N THR A 265 -23.12 -0.61 2.46
CA THR A 265 -23.98 0.14 3.38
C THR A 265 -24.23 1.57 2.88
N VAL A 266 -23.20 2.25 2.38
CA VAL A 266 -23.32 3.61 1.84
C VAL A 266 -24.21 3.64 0.60
N SER A 267 -24.20 2.60 -0.23
CA SER A 267 -25.05 2.52 -1.43
C SER A 267 -26.55 2.58 -1.13
N THR A 268 -26.97 2.26 0.10
CA THR A 268 -28.36 2.38 0.53
C THR A 268 -28.79 3.79 0.94
N LEU A 269 -27.85 4.74 1.05
CA LEU A 269 -28.11 6.10 1.52
C LEU A 269 -28.50 7.10 0.41
N GLY A 270 -28.52 6.64 -0.85
CA GLY A 270 -28.85 7.47 -2.01
C GLY A 270 -27.64 8.07 -2.73
N THR A 271 -27.89 8.59 -3.93
CA THR A 271 -26.83 9.04 -4.86
C THR A 271 -26.00 10.21 -4.32
N ALA A 272 -26.64 11.15 -3.61
CA ALA A 272 -25.93 12.29 -3.01
C ALA A 272 -24.91 11.86 -1.95
N ALA A 273 -25.28 10.89 -1.10
CA ALA A 273 -24.41 10.34 -0.08
C ALA A 273 -23.26 9.53 -0.68
N ILE A 274 -23.53 8.73 -1.73
CA ILE A 274 -22.51 7.97 -2.45
C ILE A 274 -21.45 8.91 -3.05
N ALA A 275 -21.90 9.98 -3.73
CA ALA A 275 -21.00 10.97 -4.33
C ALA A 275 -20.17 11.71 -3.28
N ALA A 276 -20.81 12.12 -2.17
CA ALA A 276 -20.11 12.75 -1.04
C ALA A 276 -19.04 11.83 -0.43
N GLN A 277 -19.38 10.57 -0.18
CA GLN A 277 -18.45 9.59 0.38
C GLN A 277 -17.29 9.28 -0.57
N ALA A 278 -17.55 9.14 -1.86
CA ALA A 278 -16.51 8.89 -2.86
C ALA A 278 -15.48 10.04 -2.90
N MET A 279 -15.96 11.29 -2.97
CA MET A 279 -15.08 12.47 -2.96
C MET A 279 -14.31 12.58 -1.63
N THR A 280 -14.97 12.35 -0.51
CA THR A 280 -14.33 12.38 0.82
C THR A 280 -13.23 11.33 0.94
N ASN A 281 -13.44 10.12 0.39
CA ASN A 281 -12.41 9.08 0.37
C ASN A 281 -11.17 9.50 -0.46
N ILE A 282 -11.37 10.15 -1.60
CA ILE A 282 -10.26 10.66 -2.42
C ILE A 282 -9.46 11.70 -1.65
N LEU A 283 -10.12 12.66 -1.04
CA LEU A 283 -9.48 13.73 -0.27
C LEU A 283 -8.78 13.19 0.99
N GLU A 284 -9.39 12.22 1.68
CA GLU A 284 -8.78 11.58 2.84
C GLU A 284 -7.54 10.77 2.47
N ASN A 285 -7.55 10.06 1.35
CA ASN A 285 -6.37 9.34 0.87
C ASN A 285 -5.20 10.29 0.59
N LEU A 286 -5.45 11.45 -0.02
CA LEU A 286 -4.41 12.46 -0.25
C LEU A 286 -3.76 12.93 1.06
N ASN A 287 -4.53 13.07 2.14
CA ASN A 287 -4.00 13.44 3.45
C ASN A 287 -3.03 12.41 4.05
N GLY A 288 -3.17 11.13 3.71
CA GLY A 288 -2.44 10.04 4.36
C GLY A 288 -1.22 9.54 3.59
N ILE A 289 -1.15 9.77 2.30
CA ILE A 289 -0.15 9.15 1.40
C ILE A 289 1.28 9.38 1.84
N ALA A 290 1.63 10.62 2.18
CA ALA A 290 2.98 10.97 2.59
C ALA A 290 3.38 10.27 3.91
N ALA A 291 2.48 10.21 4.89
CA ALA A 291 2.72 9.52 6.15
C ALA A 291 2.84 8.00 5.97
N ILE A 292 2.09 7.40 5.05
CA ILE A 292 2.25 5.99 4.67
C ILE A 292 3.65 5.74 4.11
N GLY A 293 4.16 6.62 3.24
CA GLY A 293 5.53 6.54 2.72
C GLY A 293 6.58 6.59 3.84
N ILE A 294 6.39 7.48 4.83
CA ILE A 294 7.26 7.54 6.01
C ILE A 294 7.20 6.22 6.80
N GLY A 295 6.02 5.63 6.98
CA GLY A 295 5.84 4.34 7.66
C GLY A 295 6.59 3.20 6.96
N ILE A 296 6.50 3.12 5.62
CA ILE A 296 7.21 2.11 4.82
C ILE A 296 8.73 2.27 4.99
N GLY A 297 9.24 3.50 4.92
CA GLY A 297 10.66 3.77 5.15
C GLY A 297 11.11 3.47 6.58
N LEU A 298 10.26 3.78 7.58
CA LEU A 298 10.50 3.45 8.98
C LEU A 298 10.65 1.95 9.22
N MET A 299 9.91 1.12 8.49
CA MET A 299 10.00 -0.34 8.60
C MET A 299 11.42 -0.83 8.26
N ASN A 300 12.09 -0.24 7.27
CA ASN A 300 13.47 -0.56 6.92
C ASN A 300 14.43 -0.13 8.03
N VAL A 301 14.33 1.12 8.47
CA VAL A 301 15.19 1.69 9.52
C VAL A 301 15.11 0.88 10.82
N VAL A 302 13.88 0.55 11.23
CA VAL A 302 13.69 -0.26 12.46
C VAL A 302 14.16 -1.69 12.25
N GLY A 303 13.95 -2.28 11.06
CA GLY A 303 14.47 -3.60 10.72
C GLY A 303 15.98 -3.69 10.89
N GLU A 304 16.72 -2.71 10.38
CA GLU A 304 18.18 -2.64 10.57
C GLU A 304 18.59 -2.43 12.03
N CYS A 305 17.90 -1.55 12.76
CA CYS A 305 18.16 -1.35 14.19
C CYS A 305 17.97 -2.63 14.99
N ILE A 306 16.92 -3.40 14.73
CA ILE A 306 16.65 -4.68 15.38
C ILE A 306 17.72 -5.71 15.00
N GLY A 307 18.08 -5.79 13.71
CA GLY A 307 19.15 -6.66 13.22
C GLY A 307 20.50 -6.36 13.87
N ALA A 308 20.84 -5.07 14.03
CA ALA A 308 22.05 -4.61 14.71
C ALA A 308 22.02 -4.77 16.24
N GLY A 309 20.91 -5.26 16.82
CA GLY A 309 20.72 -5.37 18.27
C GLY A 309 20.47 -4.04 18.99
N ARG A 310 20.28 -2.94 18.24
CA ARG A 310 20.12 -1.58 18.77
C ARG A 310 18.64 -1.25 19.05
N LYS A 311 18.03 -1.96 19.98
CA LYS A 311 16.61 -1.83 20.34
C LYS A 311 16.20 -0.42 20.79
N ASP A 312 17.08 0.28 21.51
CA ASP A 312 16.79 1.65 21.95
C ASP A 312 16.75 2.66 20.79
N GLU A 313 17.56 2.43 19.76
CA GLU A 313 17.51 3.24 18.54
C GLU A 313 16.25 2.96 17.73
N ALA A 314 15.76 1.73 17.69
CA ALA A 314 14.47 1.40 17.08
C ALA A 314 13.32 2.19 17.73
N ILE A 315 13.34 2.32 19.07
CA ILE A 315 12.38 3.15 19.81
C ILE A 315 12.56 4.64 19.46
N TYR A 316 13.80 5.12 19.41
CA TYR A 316 14.11 6.51 19.08
C TYR A 316 13.59 6.89 17.69
N TYR A 317 13.92 6.09 16.66
CA TYR A 317 13.47 6.37 15.30
C TYR A 317 11.95 6.26 15.15
N THR A 318 11.31 5.33 15.85
CA THR A 318 9.84 5.23 15.83
C THR A 318 9.21 6.50 16.38
N LYS A 319 9.66 6.99 17.55
CA LYS A 319 9.16 8.25 18.15
C LYS A 319 9.41 9.45 17.23
N LYS A 320 10.60 9.54 16.64
CA LYS A 320 10.97 10.60 15.72
C LYS A 320 10.10 10.61 14.48
N MET A 321 9.86 9.44 13.88
CA MET A 321 9.00 9.33 12.70
C MET A 321 7.53 9.53 13.01
N CYS A 322 7.05 9.17 14.21
CA CYS A 322 5.72 9.57 14.66
C CYS A 322 5.58 11.09 14.68
N LEU A 323 6.55 11.81 15.24
CA LEU A 323 6.52 13.29 15.28
C LEU A 323 6.55 13.88 13.86
N VAL A 324 7.42 13.38 12.98
CA VAL A 324 7.51 13.83 11.59
C VAL A 324 6.20 13.57 10.86
N SER A 325 5.63 12.38 11.02
CA SER A 325 4.35 12.00 10.41
C SER A 325 3.20 12.85 10.93
N GLU A 326 3.22 13.23 12.21
CA GLU A 326 2.23 14.12 12.81
C GLU A 326 2.25 15.49 12.14
N VAL A 327 3.44 16.10 11.99
CA VAL A 327 3.59 17.38 11.30
C VAL A 327 3.11 17.28 9.85
N VAL A 328 3.48 16.20 9.14
CA VAL A 328 3.05 15.96 7.76
C VAL A 328 1.53 15.81 7.65
N ILE A 329 0.91 15.08 8.55
CA ILE A 329 -0.56 14.89 8.58
C ILE A 329 -1.26 16.22 8.86
N ILE A 330 -0.80 17.01 9.82
CA ILE A 330 -1.38 18.34 10.12
C ILE A 330 -1.32 19.22 8.88
N ILE A 331 -0.15 19.34 8.25
CA ILE A 331 0.04 20.17 7.04
C ILE A 331 -0.86 19.66 5.90
N SER A 332 -0.87 18.35 5.66
CA SER A 332 -1.68 17.74 4.60
C SER A 332 -3.18 17.96 4.84
N CYS A 333 -3.64 17.78 6.09
CA CYS A 333 -5.04 18.00 6.46
C CYS A 333 -5.47 19.45 6.23
N LEU A 334 -4.66 20.42 6.66
CA LEU A 334 -4.94 21.84 6.46
C LEU A 334 -4.95 22.21 4.96
N LEU A 335 -3.98 21.71 4.20
CA LEU A 335 -3.89 21.95 2.77
C LEU A 335 -5.10 21.38 2.02
N VAL A 336 -5.42 20.11 2.25
CA VAL A 336 -6.55 19.45 1.58
C VAL A 336 -7.88 20.06 2.02
N PHE A 337 -8.01 20.46 3.29
CA PHE A 337 -9.19 21.16 3.77
C PHE A 337 -9.40 22.50 3.05
N ALA A 338 -8.33 23.30 2.89
CA ALA A 338 -8.37 24.53 2.14
C ALA A 338 -8.80 24.33 0.68
N LEU A 339 -8.37 23.20 0.06
CA LEU A 339 -8.70 22.83 -1.31
C LEU A 339 -10.07 22.14 -1.44
N THR A 340 -10.71 21.72 -0.36
CA THR A 340 -11.97 20.96 -0.40
C THR A 340 -13.08 21.70 -1.14
N LYS A 341 -13.32 22.97 -0.82
CA LYS A 341 -14.36 23.78 -1.52
C LYS A 341 -14.09 23.94 -3.01
N PRO A 342 -12.88 24.36 -3.44
CA PRO A 342 -12.52 24.40 -4.87
C PRO A 342 -12.71 23.06 -5.57
N ILE A 343 -12.31 21.95 -4.95
CA ILE A 343 -12.41 20.60 -5.54
C ILE A 343 -13.87 20.18 -5.68
N ILE A 344 -14.72 20.43 -4.68
CA ILE A 344 -16.17 20.16 -4.74
C ILE A 344 -16.80 20.91 -5.92
N HIS A 345 -16.43 22.19 -6.09
CA HIS A 345 -16.97 23.03 -7.17
C HIS A 345 -16.48 22.56 -8.54
N LEU A 346 -15.19 22.29 -8.70
CA LEU A 346 -14.61 21.77 -9.95
C LEU A 346 -15.13 20.36 -10.31
N GLY A 347 -15.43 19.55 -9.30
CA GLY A 347 -16.01 18.22 -9.48
C GLY A 347 -17.49 18.20 -9.87
N GLY A 348 -18.11 19.38 -10.01
CA GLY A 348 -19.53 19.49 -10.40
C GLY A 348 -20.50 18.81 -9.43
N MET A 349 -20.15 18.72 -8.14
CA MET A 349 -20.99 18.07 -7.13
C MET A 349 -22.26 18.87 -6.88
N SER A 350 -23.37 18.15 -6.63
CA SER A 350 -24.61 18.79 -6.20
C SER A 350 -24.40 19.56 -4.87
N ALA A 351 -25.21 20.57 -4.64
CA ALA A 351 -25.13 21.36 -3.40
C ALA A 351 -25.28 20.50 -2.13
N GLU A 352 -26.09 19.44 -2.20
CA GLU A 352 -26.29 18.49 -1.11
C GLU A 352 -25.06 17.63 -0.88
N SER A 353 -24.53 16.98 -1.94
CA SER A 353 -23.31 16.16 -1.86
C SER A 353 -22.11 16.99 -1.40
N GLY A 354 -21.98 18.22 -1.90
CA GLY A 354 -20.90 19.12 -1.52
C GLY A 354 -20.94 19.51 -0.04
N ARG A 355 -22.14 19.78 0.51
CA ARG A 355 -22.30 20.06 1.95
C ARG A 355 -21.93 18.85 2.80
N MET A 356 -22.38 17.64 2.43
CA MET A 356 -22.03 16.41 3.14
C MET A 356 -20.51 16.15 3.10
N CYS A 357 -19.89 16.30 1.94
CA CYS A 357 -18.44 16.14 1.79
C CYS A 357 -17.67 17.13 2.66
N PHE A 358 -18.03 18.41 2.61
CA PHE A 358 -17.38 19.44 3.41
C PHE A 358 -17.55 19.21 4.93
N PHE A 359 -18.73 18.78 5.36
CA PHE A 359 -18.98 18.42 6.75
C PHE A 359 -18.08 17.25 7.20
N MET A 360 -18.01 16.17 6.41
CA MET A 360 -17.13 15.03 6.72
C MET A 360 -15.66 15.43 6.74
N MET A 361 -15.20 16.24 5.76
CA MET A 361 -13.82 16.73 5.71
C MET A 361 -13.45 17.62 6.90
N THR A 362 -14.40 18.39 7.43
CA THR A 362 -14.17 19.18 8.64
C THR A 362 -13.81 18.29 9.82
N TRP A 363 -14.60 17.25 10.06
CA TRP A 363 -14.32 16.30 11.17
C TRP A 363 -13.05 15.50 10.94
N ILE A 364 -12.77 15.09 9.70
CA ILE A 364 -11.52 14.41 9.36
C ILE A 364 -10.32 15.29 9.69
N THR A 365 -10.37 16.56 9.30
CA THR A 365 -9.26 17.50 9.53
C THR A 365 -8.98 17.74 11.01
N ILE A 366 -10.00 17.68 11.86
CA ILE A 366 -9.86 17.87 13.32
C ILE A 366 -9.36 16.58 14.00
N ILE A 367 -9.96 15.44 13.65
CA ILE A 367 -9.76 14.18 14.40
C ILE A 367 -8.55 13.41 13.88
N LYS A 368 -8.33 13.37 12.55
CA LYS A 368 -7.24 12.58 11.94
C LYS A 368 -5.86 12.89 12.52
N PRO A 369 -5.42 14.14 12.68
CA PRO A 369 -4.14 14.44 13.29
C PRO A 369 -3.97 13.83 14.69
N ILE A 370 -5.04 13.77 15.47
CA ILE A 370 -4.97 13.29 16.87
C ILE A 370 -4.82 11.76 16.95
N VAL A 371 -5.53 11.02 16.08
CA VAL A 371 -5.70 9.57 16.24
C VAL A 371 -4.98 8.73 15.20
N TRP A 372 -4.70 9.28 14.01
CA TRP A 372 -4.21 8.49 12.88
C TRP A 372 -2.75 8.04 13.06
N VAL A 373 -1.87 8.95 13.47
CA VAL A 373 -0.44 8.64 13.61
C VAL A 373 -0.18 7.56 14.66
N PRO A 374 -0.76 7.62 15.88
CA PRO A 374 -0.63 6.54 16.85
C PRO A 374 -1.22 5.21 16.38
N ALA A 375 -2.22 5.25 15.50
CA ALA A 375 -2.88 4.05 14.96
C ALA A 375 -2.08 3.33 13.87
N PHE A 376 -1.22 4.04 13.13
CA PHE A 376 -0.59 3.45 11.93
C PHE A 376 0.94 3.45 11.99
N ILE A 377 1.59 4.51 12.43
CA ILE A 377 3.06 4.60 12.34
C ILE A 377 3.77 3.58 13.26
N PRO A 378 3.39 3.39 14.53
CA PRO A 378 4.02 2.36 15.37
C PRO A 378 3.85 0.94 14.83
N ALA A 379 2.77 0.67 14.09
CA ALA A 379 2.52 -0.63 13.48
C ALA A 379 3.64 -1.05 12.50
N TYR A 380 4.21 -0.11 11.74
CA TYR A 380 5.34 -0.40 10.85
C TYR A 380 6.58 -0.86 11.63
N SER A 381 6.86 -0.21 12.77
CA SER A 381 7.97 -0.61 13.65
C SER A 381 7.76 -1.98 14.28
N MET A 382 6.53 -2.27 14.71
CA MET A 382 6.19 -3.58 15.28
C MET A 382 6.31 -4.69 14.25
N ARG A 383 5.85 -4.46 13.02
CA ARG A 383 6.03 -5.41 11.91
C ARG A 383 7.52 -5.64 11.62
N ALA A 384 8.33 -4.58 11.60
CA ALA A 384 9.78 -4.65 11.40
C ALA A 384 10.48 -5.48 12.47
N ALA A 385 9.98 -5.47 13.69
CA ALA A 385 10.46 -6.28 14.80
C ALA A 385 9.88 -7.71 14.83
N GLY A 386 8.96 -8.05 13.92
CA GLY A 386 8.34 -9.38 13.82
C GLY A 386 7.01 -9.56 14.54
N ASP A 387 6.47 -8.52 15.17
CA ASP A 387 5.19 -8.56 15.91
C ASP A 387 3.98 -8.38 14.96
N VAL A 388 3.99 -9.14 13.86
CA VAL A 388 2.98 -9.05 12.78
C VAL A 388 1.63 -9.65 13.18
N LYS A 389 1.63 -10.68 14.05
CA LYS A 389 0.40 -11.33 14.50
C LYS A 389 -0.46 -10.41 15.35
N PHE A 390 0.17 -9.66 16.26
CA PHE A 390 -0.53 -8.67 17.07
C PHE A 390 -1.14 -7.59 16.18
N SER A 391 -0.37 -7.07 15.22
CA SER A 391 -0.85 -6.09 14.25
C SER A 391 -2.05 -6.60 13.47
N MET A 392 -1.97 -7.81 12.92
CA MET A 392 -3.06 -8.45 12.18
C MET A 392 -4.33 -8.60 13.03
N ILE A 393 -4.22 -9.19 14.22
CA ILE A 393 -5.38 -9.43 15.09
C ILE A 393 -6.04 -8.12 15.51
N LEU A 394 -5.25 -7.14 15.94
CA LEU A 394 -5.76 -5.84 16.33
C LEU A 394 -6.47 -5.15 15.16
N SER A 395 -5.80 -5.06 14.00
CA SER A 395 -6.34 -4.38 12.83
C SER A 395 -7.62 -5.05 12.30
N CYS A 396 -7.65 -6.38 12.22
CA CYS A 396 -8.86 -7.10 11.80
C CYS A 396 -10.00 -6.91 12.78
N THR A 397 -9.74 -7.02 14.09
CA THR A 397 -10.75 -6.88 15.13
C THR A 397 -11.35 -5.47 15.13
N THR A 398 -10.51 -4.43 15.15
CA THR A 398 -11.00 -3.04 15.16
C THR A 398 -11.69 -2.67 13.86
N MET A 399 -11.21 -3.14 12.70
CA MET A 399 -11.85 -2.92 11.42
C MET A 399 -13.28 -3.47 11.40
N TRP A 400 -13.48 -4.69 11.83
CA TRP A 400 -14.80 -5.33 11.74
C TRP A 400 -15.72 -4.92 12.89
N LEU A 401 -15.27 -4.92 14.15
CA LEU A 401 -16.12 -4.56 15.28
C LEU A 401 -16.41 -3.06 15.35
N CYS A 402 -15.41 -2.19 15.11
CA CYS A 402 -15.61 -0.76 15.26
C CYS A 402 -16.02 -0.12 13.93
N ARG A 403 -15.24 -0.30 12.87
CA ARG A 403 -15.48 0.43 11.62
C ARG A 403 -16.71 -0.10 10.89
N VAL A 404 -16.79 -1.41 10.60
CA VAL A 404 -17.89 -1.99 9.82
C VAL A 404 -19.17 -2.05 10.64
N THR A 405 -19.14 -2.65 11.82
CA THR A 405 -20.34 -2.84 12.65
C THR A 405 -20.93 -1.50 13.08
N LEU A 406 -20.10 -0.56 13.55
CA LEU A 406 -20.59 0.74 13.99
C LEU A 406 -21.14 1.54 12.80
N CYS A 407 -20.51 1.50 11.63
CA CYS A 407 -21.03 2.12 10.42
C CYS A 407 -22.42 1.58 10.06
N VAL A 408 -22.59 0.25 10.03
CA VAL A 408 -23.88 -0.39 9.72
C VAL A 408 -24.96 -0.02 10.73
N VAL A 409 -24.65 -0.08 12.01
CA VAL A 409 -25.59 0.27 13.09
C VAL A 409 -25.99 1.74 13.00
N LEU A 410 -25.01 2.65 12.88
CA LEU A 410 -25.31 4.10 12.81
C LEU A 410 -26.09 4.48 11.53
N CYS A 411 -25.79 3.84 10.39
CA CYS A 411 -26.54 4.08 9.17
C CYS A 411 -27.95 3.51 9.21
N ARG A 412 -28.11 2.23 9.60
CA ARG A 412 -29.38 1.51 9.46
C ARG A 412 -30.33 1.69 10.64
N VAL A 413 -29.80 1.79 11.88
CA VAL A 413 -30.61 1.93 13.10
C VAL A 413 -30.82 3.39 13.47
N PHE A 414 -29.78 4.20 13.40
CA PHE A 414 -29.82 5.60 13.84
C PHE A 414 -29.98 6.61 12.71
N GLY A 415 -29.84 6.21 11.44
CA GLY A 415 -30.07 7.11 10.28
C GLY A 415 -29.05 8.24 10.11
N PHE A 416 -27.82 8.08 10.59
CA PHE A 416 -26.79 9.15 10.57
C PHE A 416 -26.24 9.51 9.18
N GLY A 417 -26.64 8.83 8.12
CA GLY A 417 -26.12 9.12 6.79
C GLY A 417 -24.62 8.81 6.64
N PRO A 418 -23.92 9.42 5.64
CA PRO A 418 -22.54 9.04 5.30
C PRO A 418 -21.50 9.37 6.37
N ILE A 419 -21.77 10.26 7.33
CA ILE A 419 -20.89 10.55 8.46
C ILE A 419 -20.66 9.32 9.35
N ALA A 420 -21.59 8.37 9.38
CA ALA A 420 -21.47 7.12 10.13
C ALA A 420 -20.22 6.32 9.76
N VAL A 421 -19.79 6.36 8.50
CA VAL A 421 -18.54 5.75 8.03
C VAL A 421 -17.36 6.32 8.78
N TRP A 422 -17.31 7.64 8.92
CA TRP A 422 -16.19 8.35 9.54
C TRP A 422 -16.20 8.20 11.06
N ILE A 423 -17.35 8.16 11.69
CA ILE A 423 -17.46 7.84 13.11
C ILE A 423 -16.90 6.44 13.37
N GLY A 424 -17.23 5.46 12.53
CA GLY A 424 -16.65 4.12 12.58
C GLY A 424 -15.13 4.13 12.38
N MET A 425 -14.63 4.92 11.42
CA MET A 425 -13.20 5.08 11.17
C MET A 425 -12.46 5.73 12.34
N PHE A 426 -13.00 6.78 12.92
CA PHE A 426 -12.40 7.46 14.07
C PHE A 426 -12.35 6.54 15.29
N SER A 427 -13.37 5.74 15.51
CA SER A 427 -13.41 4.74 16.58
C SER A 427 -12.35 3.65 16.37
N ASP A 428 -12.23 3.13 15.15
CA ASP A 428 -11.19 2.18 14.76
C ASP A 428 -9.79 2.75 15.01
N TRP A 429 -9.51 3.97 14.51
CA TRP A 429 -8.21 4.62 14.68
C TRP A 429 -7.88 4.90 16.15
N THR A 430 -8.86 5.35 16.92
CA THR A 430 -8.68 5.62 18.35
C THR A 430 -8.30 4.36 19.12
N LEU A 431 -9.07 3.28 18.97
CA LEU A 431 -8.79 2.03 19.66
C LEU A 431 -7.45 1.43 19.21
N ARG A 432 -7.19 1.45 17.90
CA ARG A 432 -5.93 1.00 17.34
C ARG A 432 -4.75 1.78 17.91
N GLY A 433 -4.86 3.10 17.95
CA GLY A 433 -3.86 4.00 18.55
C GLY A 433 -3.59 3.71 20.00
N ILE A 434 -4.63 3.49 20.81
CA ILE A 434 -4.51 3.14 22.24
C ILE A 434 -3.72 1.82 22.38
N PHE A 435 -4.14 0.76 21.69
CA PHE A 435 -3.50 -0.55 21.83
C PHE A 435 -2.06 -0.56 21.28
N TYR A 436 -1.77 0.12 20.16
CA TYR A 436 -0.40 0.24 19.68
C TYR A 436 0.48 1.05 20.63
N THR A 437 -0.04 2.13 21.20
CA THR A 437 0.70 2.93 22.19
C THR A 437 1.02 2.12 23.44
N LEU A 438 0.05 1.38 23.98
CA LEU A 438 0.27 0.48 25.12
C LEU A 438 1.30 -0.61 24.81
N ARG A 439 1.20 -1.24 23.62
CA ARG A 439 2.15 -2.26 23.16
C ARG A 439 3.55 -1.71 23.00
N PHE A 440 3.65 -0.48 22.46
CA PHE A 440 4.91 0.23 22.25
C PHE A 440 5.62 0.51 23.58
N HIS A 441 4.92 1.09 24.57
CA HIS A 441 5.47 1.38 25.89
C HIS A 441 5.83 0.12 26.68
N GLY A 442 5.05 -0.95 26.52
CA GLY A 442 5.33 -2.23 27.16
C GLY A 442 6.56 -2.97 26.59
N ARG A 443 7.19 -2.46 25.52
CA ARG A 443 8.39 -3.02 24.84
C ARG A 443 8.30 -4.49 24.44
N LYS A 444 7.14 -5.14 24.56
CA LYS A 444 6.94 -6.57 24.22
C LYS A 444 7.20 -6.86 22.74
N TRP A 445 6.96 -5.88 21.87
CA TRP A 445 7.19 -5.96 20.44
C TRP A 445 8.66 -6.15 20.05
N LEU A 446 9.62 -5.79 20.94
CA LEU A 446 11.07 -5.94 20.73
C LEU A 446 11.62 -7.33 21.09
N ASN A 447 10.76 -8.22 21.59
CA ASN A 447 11.19 -9.54 22.07
C ASN A 447 10.99 -10.66 21.04
N HIS A 448 10.47 -10.32 19.85
CA HIS A 448 10.32 -11.28 18.77
C HIS A 448 11.67 -11.55 18.12
N LYS A 449 11.95 -12.82 17.84
CA LYS A 449 13.13 -13.26 17.09
C LYS A 449 12.68 -13.65 15.69
N VAL A 450 13.09 -12.88 14.70
CA VAL A 450 12.74 -13.09 13.28
C VAL A 450 13.83 -13.86 12.56
N ILE A 451 15.07 -13.47 12.81
CA ILE A 451 16.27 -14.10 12.26
C ILE A 451 17.09 -14.71 13.38
N GLU A 452 17.90 -15.73 13.04
CA GLU A 452 18.81 -16.42 13.98
C GLU A 452 20.07 -15.62 14.27
#